data_3e4a037c1dc30a36affcd1f9332ac959
#
_entry.id   3e4a037c1dc30a36affcd1f9332ac959
#
_cell.length_a   1.000
_cell.length_b   1.000
_cell.length_c   1.000
_cell.angle_alpha   90.00
_cell.angle_beta   90.00
_cell.angle_gamma   90.00
#
_symmetry.space_group_name_H-M   'P 1'
#
loop_
_entity.id
_entity.type
_entity.pdbx_description
1 polymer ?
#
loop_
_entity_poly.entity_id
_entity_poly.type
_entity_poly.pdbx_seq_one_letter_code
_entity_poly.pdbx_strand_id
1 'polypeptide(L)'
;MPRFRALLVLVLACLCLTAANAAGADREIPLTIEKNRFQPDEVKVKAGTPFVLVVTNKDATPEEFESKELRIEKVIPGGKTLKIRVRALKPGSYPFVGEYHEATAKGRIIAE
;
A
#
# COMPACT_ATOMS: atom_id res chain seq x y z
N MET A 1 -0.28 -61.51 -37.65
CA MET A 1 0.18 -60.13 -37.82
C MET A 1 -0.07 -59.38 -36.55
N PRO A 2 0.96 -58.89 -35.89
CA PRO A 2 0.73 -58.11 -34.67
C PRO A 2 0.17 -56.76 -35.04
N ARG A 3 -1.03 -56.49 -34.61
CA ARG A 3 -1.58 -55.15 -34.69
C ARG A 3 -1.07 -54.36 -33.52
N PHE A 4 -0.11 -53.48 -33.78
CA PHE A 4 0.31 -52.47 -32.81
C PHE A 4 -0.83 -51.46 -32.67
N ARG A 5 -1.61 -51.60 -31.62
CA ARG A 5 -2.46 -50.53 -31.18
C ARG A 5 -1.57 -49.51 -30.49
N ALA A 6 -1.23 -48.46 -31.19
CA ALA A 6 -0.62 -47.28 -30.56
C ALA A 6 -1.64 -46.75 -29.56
N LEU A 7 -1.37 -47.00 -28.29
CA LEU A 7 -2.10 -46.37 -27.21
C LEU A 7 -1.59 -44.93 -27.15
N LEU A 8 -2.36 -44.03 -27.76
CA LEU A 8 -2.10 -42.61 -27.63
C LEU A 8 -2.48 -42.25 -26.22
N VAL A 9 -1.50 -42.30 -25.31
CA VAL A 9 -1.65 -41.72 -23.97
C VAL A 9 -1.66 -40.22 -24.17
N LEU A 10 -2.85 -39.69 -24.24
CA LEU A 10 -3.05 -38.24 -24.15
C LEU A 10 -2.72 -37.84 -22.71
N VAL A 11 -1.45 -37.51 -22.45
CA VAL A 11 -1.09 -36.89 -21.22
C VAL A 11 -1.70 -35.48 -21.29
N LEU A 12 -2.90 -35.42 -20.74
CA LEU A 12 -3.50 -34.10 -20.44
C LEU A 12 -2.63 -33.51 -19.35
N ALA A 13 -1.60 -32.76 -19.75
CA ALA A 13 -0.89 -31.90 -18.85
C ALA A 13 -1.92 -30.88 -18.38
N CYS A 14 -2.54 -31.19 -17.24
CA CYS A 14 -3.30 -30.20 -16.50
C CYS A 14 -2.29 -29.13 -16.10
N LEU A 15 -2.14 -28.12 -16.95
CA LEU A 15 -1.48 -26.90 -16.59
C LEU A 15 -2.37 -26.30 -15.51
N CYS A 16 -2.17 -26.73 -14.27
CA CYS A 16 -2.62 -25.94 -13.14
C CYS A 16 -1.84 -24.64 -13.23
N LEU A 17 -2.41 -23.68 -13.95
CA LEU A 17 -2.07 -22.30 -13.77
C LEU A 17 -2.51 -21.98 -12.34
N THR A 18 -1.68 -22.33 -11.38
CA THR A 18 -1.72 -21.66 -10.11
C THR A 18 -1.40 -20.23 -10.47
N ALA A 19 -2.46 -19.41 -10.65
CA ALA A 19 -2.29 -17.99 -10.53
C ALA A 19 -1.58 -17.83 -9.21
N ALA A 20 -0.27 -17.59 -9.27
CA ALA A 20 0.46 -17.12 -8.11
C ALA A 20 -0.22 -15.80 -7.80
N ASN A 21 -1.25 -15.87 -6.96
CA ASN A 21 -1.73 -14.71 -6.29
C ASN A 21 -0.47 -14.06 -5.76
N ALA A 22 -0.19 -12.85 -6.23
CA ALA A 22 0.74 -11.99 -5.55
C ALA A 22 0.12 -11.64 -4.19
N ALA A 23 -0.26 -12.68 -3.42
CA ALA A 23 -0.92 -12.61 -2.12
C ALA A 23 -0.02 -11.99 -1.05
N GLY A 24 1.12 -11.43 -1.45
CA GLY A 24 2.06 -10.76 -0.56
C GLY A 24 2.39 -9.34 -0.97
N ALA A 25 2.00 -8.89 -2.15
CA ALA A 25 2.30 -7.53 -2.58
C ALA A 25 1.11 -6.62 -2.30
N ASP A 26 1.10 -5.99 -1.12
CA ASP A 26 0.17 -4.91 -0.86
C ASP A 26 0.45 -3.76 -1.84
N ARG A 27 -0.62 -3.11 -2.28
CA ARG A 27 -0.49 -1.93 -3.14
C ARG A 27 0.30 -0.85 -2.41
N GLU A 28 1.30 -0.32 -3.06
CA GLU A 28 2.09 0.81 -2.57
C GLU A 28 1.49 2.12 -3.07
N ILE A 29 1.29 3.06 -2.15
CA ILE A 29 0.70 4.36 -2.43
C ILE A 29 1.69 5.43 -1.99
N PRO A 30 2.16 6.29 -2.91
CA PRO A 30 3.11 7.33 -2.58
C PRO A 30 2.44 8.49 -1.85
N LEU A 31 3.14 9.01 -0.84
CA LEU A 31 2.77 10.21 -0.11
C LEU A 31 4.03 11.03 0.12
N THR A 32 4.04 12.26 -0.30
CA THR A 32 5.21 13.14 -0.18
C THR A 32 5.00 14.19 0.89
N ILE A 33 6.04 14.46 1.66
CA ILE A 33 6.12 15.59 2.57
C ILE A 33 7.08 16.59 1.92
N GLU A 34 6.60 17.79 1.67
CA GLU A 34 7.37 18.89 1.11
C GLU A 34 6.81 20.22 1.56
N LYS A 35 7.67 21.14 1.99
CA LYS A 35 7.28 22.46 2.53
C LYS A 35 6.28 22.33 3.69
N ASN A 36 6.51 21.35 4.57
CA ASN A 36 5.66 21.06 5.72
C ASN A 36 4.19 20.74 5.34
N ARG A 37 3.99 20.13 4.19
CA ARG A 37 2.69 19.71 3.66
C ARG A 37 2.74 18.29 3.12
N PHE A 38 1.59 17.63 3.13
CA PHE A 38 1.42 16.36 2.44
C PHE A 38 0.92 16.55 1.01
N GLN A 39 1.49 15.76 0.08
CA GLN A 39 1.05 15.71 -1.31
C GLN A 39 0.94 14.23 -1.77
N PRO A 40 -0.25 13.79 -2.18
CA PRO A 40 -1.53 14.49 -2.11
C PRO A 40 -2.01 14.64 -0.66
N ASP A 41 -2.88 15.58 -0.38
CA ASP A 41 -3.52 15.70 0.93
C ASP A 41 -4.77 14.80 1.07
N GLU A 42 -5.24 14.25 -0.02
CA GLU A 42 -6.32 13.27 -0.05
C GLU A 42 -5.85 12.00 -0.77
N VAL A 43 -5.78 10.90 -0.02
CA VAL A 43 -5.32 9.61 -0.50
C VAL A 43 -6.50 8.67 -0.63
N LYS A 44 -6.86 8.30 -1.85
CA LYS A 44 -7.95 7.35 -2.10
C LYS A 44 -7.43 5.92 -2.13
N VAL A 45 -8.08 5.06 -1.37
CA VAL A 45 -7.74 3.64 -1.28
C VAL A 45 -8.99 2.79 -1.44
N LYS A 46 -8.80 1.53 -1.81
CA LYS A 46 -9.89 0.56 -1.86
C LYS A 46 -10.20 0.08 -0.45
N ALA A 47 -11.46 0.22 -0.03
CA ALA A 47 -11.95 -0.34 1.22
C ALA A 47 -11.79 -1.86 1.23
N GLY A 48 -11.47 -2.42 2.38
CA GLY A 48 -11.34 -3.86 2.56
C GLY A 48 -10.01 -4.46 2.07
N THR A 49 -9.08 -3.64 1.59
CA THR A 49 -7.78 -4.11 1.08
C THR A 49 -6.65 -3.42 1.84
N PRO A 50 -5.72 -4.15 2.45
CA PRO A 50 -4.56 -3.55 3.08
C PRO A 50 -3.65 -2.91 2.03
N PHE A 51 -2.87 -1.92 2.44
CA PHE A 51 -1.96 -1.19 1.57
C PHE A 51 -0.75 -0.68 2.32
N VAL A 52 0.23 -0.16 1.58
CA VAL A 52 1.44 0.43 2.13
C VAL A 52 1.52 1.88 1.69
N LEU A 53 1.60 2.80 2.64
CA LEU A 53 1.98 4.18 2.34
C LEU A 53 3.50 4.26 2.21
N VAL A 54 3.97 4.76 1.10
CA VAL A 54 5.39 5.05 0.87
C VAL A 54 5.59 6.54 1.08
N VAL A 55 5.99 6.92 2.28
CA VAL A 55 6.10 8.32 2.67
C VAL A 55 7.53 8.82 2.47
N THR A 56 7.70 9.75 1.57
CA THR A 56 8.98 10.39 1.29
C THR A 56 8.99 11.80 1.86
N ASN A 57 9.90 12.07 2.78
CA ASN A 57 10.10 13.40 3.32
C ASN A 57 11.18 14.13 2.52
N LYS A 58 10.78 15.08 1.69
CA LYS A 58 11.68 15.89 0.87
C LYS A 58 12.25 17.09 1.62
N ASP A 59 11.73 17.38 2.80
CA ASP A 59 12.26 18.45 3.66
C ASP A 59 13.53 18.00 4.37
N ALA A 60 14.32 18.95 4.81
CA ALA A 60 15.53 18.70 5.59
C ALA A 60 15.23 18.33 7.05
N THR A 61 14.08 18.73 7.55
CA THR A 61 13.63 18.49 8.92
C THR A 61 12.76 17.24 9.02
N PRO A 62 12.78 16.51 10.15
CA PRO A 62 11.91 15.37 10.32
C PRO A 62 10.43 15.78 10.38
N GLU A 63 9.56 14.85 10.01
CA GLU A 63 8.12 14.96 10.19
C GLU A 63 7.59 13.70 10.85
N GLU A 64 6.57 13.84 11.67
CA GLU A 64 5.88 12.73 12.27
C GLU A 64 4.51 12.55 11.63
N PHE A 65 4.33 11.41 10.93
CA PHE A 65 3.03 11.01 10.42
C PHE A 65 2.21 10.43 11.56
N GLU A 66 1.09 11.06 11.87
CA GLU A 66 0.18 10.62 12.92
C GLU A 66 -1.24 10.50 12.41
N SER A 67 -1.86 9.36 12.70
CA SER A 67 -3.30 9.16 12.55
C SER A 67 -3.84 8.45 13.77
N LYS A 68 -4.67 9.14 14.54
CA LYS A 68 -5.30 8.56 15.74
C LYS A 68 -6.26 7.44 15.38
N GLU A 69 -7.04 7.62 14.32
CA GLU A 69 -8.00 6.64 13.84
C GLU A 69 -7.33 5.35 13.38
N LEU A 70 -6.16 5.45 12.77
CA LEU A 70 -5.36 4.31 12.31
C LEU A 70 -4.42 3.77 13.38
N ARG A 71 -4.24 4.50 14.48
CA ARG A 71 -3.26 4.20 15.53
C ARG A 71 -1.84 4.08 14.98
N ILE A 72 -1.49 5.03 14.12
CA ILE A 72 -0.17 5.11 13.51
C ILE A 72 0.52 6.39 13.97
N GLU A 73 1.77 6.23 14.36
CA GLU A 73 2.66 7.31 14.76
C GLU A 73 4.08 6.95 14.33
N LYS A 74 4.57 7.59 13.28
CA LYS A 74 5.87 7.28 12.67
C LYS A 74 6.62 8.55 12.31
N VAL A 75 7.89 8.62 12.70
CA VAL A 75 8.79 9.69 12.32
C VAL A 75 9.47 9.35 11.02
N ILE A 76 9.40 10.25 10.06
CA ILE A 76 10.12 10.16 8.78
C ILE A 76 11.26 11.19 8.84
N PRO A 77 12.52 10.76 8.98
CA PRO A 77 13.64 11.67 8.99
C PRO A 77 13.72 12.51 7.71
N GLY A 78 14.29 13.70 7.78
CA GLY A 78 14.48 14.55 6.62
C GLY A 78 15.23 13.84 5.50
N GLY A 79 14.75 13.94 4.28
CA GLY A 79 15.33 13.32 3.10
C GLY A 79 15.16 11.81 3.01
N LYS A 80 14.38 11.18 3.87
CA LYS A 80 14.19 9.73 3.92
C LYS A 80 12.79 9.30 3.47
N THR A 81 12.69 8.04 3.13
CA THR A 81 11.44 7.38 2.79
C THR A 81 11.15 6.27 3.80
N LEU A 82 9.92 6.21 4.28
CA LEU A 82 9.45 5.18 5.18
C LEU A 82 8.21 4.50 4.59
N LYS A 83 8.18 3.18 4.63
CA LYS A 83 7.00 2.40 4.26
C LYS A 83 6.16 2.14 5.51
N ILE A 84 4.90 2.56 5.47
CA ILE A 84 3.93 2.38 6.55
C ILE A 84 2.84 1.43 6.08
N ARG A 85 2.76 0.28 6.74
CA ARG A 85 1.72 -0.70 6.45
C ARG A 85 0.41 -0.27 7.08
N VAL A 86 -0.67 -0.26 6.30
CA VAL A 86 -2.01 0.07 6.77
C VAL A 86 -2.94 -1.13 6.56
N ARG A 87 -3.65 -1.51 7.62
CA ARG A 87 -4.63 -2.59 7.58
C ARG A 87 -5.77 -2.28 6.60
N ALA A 88 -6.53 -3.30 6.21
CA ALA A 88 -7.77 -3.11 5.49
C ALA A 88 -8.71 -2.19 6.27
N LEU A 89 -9.26 -1.18 5.60
CA LEU A 89 -10.12 -0.17 6.19
C LEU A 89 -11.57 -0.37 5.77
N LYS A 90 -12.48 -0.09 6.66
CA LYS A 90 -13.90 0.09 6.32
C LYS A 90 -14.05 1.37 5.49
N PRO A 91 -15.10 1.46 4.64
CA PRO A 91 -15.39 2.72 3.96
C PRO A 91 -15.47 3.89 4.94
N GLY A 92 -14.82 4.99 4.61
CA GLY A 92 -14.80 6.16 5.47
C GLY A 92 -13.61 7.06 5.22
N SER A 93 -13.52 8.09 6.04
CA SER A 93 -12.44 9.10 6.01
C SER A 93 -11.59 8.97 7.26
N TYR A 94 -10.27 8.92 7.06
CA TYR A 94 -9.28 8.69 8.12
C TYR A 94 -8.25 9.83 8.07
N PRO A 95 -8.41 10.85 8.92
CA PRO A 95 -7.49 11.98 8.92
C PRO A 95 -6.11 11.60 9.44
N PHE A 96 -5.10 12.28 8.92
CA PHE A 96 -3.73 12.23 9.42
C PHE A 96 -3.12 13.64 9.45
N VAL A 97 -2.12 13.81 10.26
CA VAL A 97 -1.38 15.07 10.40
C VAL A 97 0.12 14.82 10.44
N GLY A 98 0.89 15.82 10.09
CA GLY A 98 2.29 15.92 10.45
C GLY A 98 2.39 16.62 11.80
N GLU A 99 2.64 15.87 12.86
CA GLU A 99 2.58 16.40 14.22
C GLU A 99 3.56 17.54 14.47
N TYR A 100 4.68 17.53 13.76
CA TYR A 100 5.66 18.60 13.91
C TYR A 100 5.29 19.91 13.17
N HIS A 101 4.28 19.86 12.30
CA HIS A 101 3.82 21.01 11.50
C HIS A 101 2.30 20.95 11.28
N GLU A 102 1.54 20.83 12.36
CA GLU A 102 0.10 20.60 12.29
C GLU A 102 -0.70 21.68 11.57
N ALA A 103 -0.20 22.90 11.55
CA ALA A 103 -0.87 24.02 10.88
C ALA A 103 -0.95 23.83 9.36
N THR A 104 0.00 23.13 8.77
CA THR A 104 0.13 22.96 7.31
C THR A 104 0.08 21.50 6.86
N ALA A 105 0.62 20.59 7.65
CA ALA A 105 0.70 19.17 7.31
C ALA A 105 -0.55 18.44 7.76
N LYS A 106 -1.56 18.42 6.89
CA LYS A 106 -2.84 17.77 7.11
C LYS A 106 -3.29 17.01 5.87
N GLY A 107 -3.91 15.87 6.08
CA GLY A 107 -4.49 15.11 4.99
C GLY A 107 -5.47 14.09 5.51
N ARG A 108 -5.99 13.28 4.60
CA ARG A 108 -6.90 12.19 4.94
C ARG A 108 -6.80 11.06 3.93
N ILE A 109 -7.02 9.86 4.44
CA ILE A 109 -7.23 8.68 3.62
C ILE A 109 -8.73 8.50 3.44
N ILE A 110 -9.17 8.29 2.21
CA ILE A 110 -10.56 7.97 1.89
C ILE A 110 -10.60 6.54 1.39
N ALA A 111 -11.27 5.68 2.15
CA ALA A 111 -11.53 4.29 1.76
C ALA A 111 -12.95 4.19 1.16
N GLU A 112 -13.01 3.69 -0.06
CA GLU A 112 -14.27 3.58 -0.81
C GLU A 112 -14.37 2.31 -1.69
#